data_affa80887a38079aaddd931050fd4804
#
_entry.id   affa80887a38079aaddd931050fd4804
#
_cell.length_a   1.000
_cell.length_b   1.000
_cell.length_c   1.000
_cell.angle_alpha   90.00
_cell.angle_beta   90.00
_cell.angle_gamma   90.00
#
_symmetry.space_group_name_H-M   'P 1'
#
loop_
_entity.id
_entity.type
_entity.pdbx_description
1 polymer ?
#
loop_
_entity_poly.entity_id
_entity_poly.type
_entity_poly.pdbx_seq_one_letter_code
_entity_poly.pdbx_strand_id
1 'polypeptide(L)'
;ESVPMADGTRVTVWRAAPTRAGAPTVVYLHGNSSNVSARWKRFRQILDSGFGLYAPSYRGYAGSEGHPSEASLIADALEHYDRAADAGDPVILHGESLGTGVASAVAAERPGAALLVLEAPYTALVDMAAAQYPWLPVGLLMKDPMPTRERIGKVSSPVMIVHGTEDRIIPVEHGRRLFERAAEPKELVIVDGAGHSDLWDSGLWDAVQAAYEENRPVGQKPDRMGTASQARC
;
A
#
# COMPACT_ATOMS: atom_id res chain seq x y z
N GLU A 1 -5.75 18.14 6.05
CA GLU A 1 -6.03 18.40 7.46
C GLU A 1 -4.90 17.91 8.37
N SER A 2 -4.88 18.36 9.62
CA SER A 2 -3.93 17.92 10.65
C SER A 2 -4.69 17.09 11.69
N VAL A 3 -4.31 15.83 11.85
CA VAL A 3 -4.98 14.82 12.68
C VAL A 3 -4.12 14.48 13.90
N PRO A 4 -4.66 14.49 15.14
CA PRO A 4 -3.90 14.06 16.31
C PRO A 4 -3.85 12.53 16.38
N MET A 5 -2.65 12.00 16.70
CA MET A 5 -2.41 10.59 17.03
C MET A 5 -2.62 10.37 18.53
N ALA A 6 -2.67 9.11 18.97
CA ALA A 6 -2.93 8.77 20.39
C ALA A 6 -1.91 9.38 21.36
N ASP A 7 -0.68 9.61 20.93
CA ASP A 7 0.38 10.27 21.73
C ASP A 7 0.33 11.80 21.66
N GLY A 8 -0.66 12.39 20.98
CA GLY A 8 -0.83 13.82 20.78
C GLY A 8 -0.05 14.41 19.61
N THR A 9 0.85 13.65 18.96
CA THR A 9 1.57 14.09 17.75
C THR A 9 0.58 14.42 16.64
N ARG A 10 0.78 15.53 15.94
CA ARG A 10 -0.10 15.91 14.83
C ARG A 10 0.47 15.49 13.50
N VAL A 11 -0.32 14.75 12.74
CA VAL A 11 0.02 14.22 11.42
C VAL A 11 -0.86 14.85 10.35
N THR A 12 -0.24 15.30 9.26
CA THR A 12 -0.96 15.83 8.10
C THR A 12 -1.55 14.69 7.28
N VAL A 13 -2.83 14.81 6.93
CA VAL A 13 -3.55 13.82 6.12
C VAL A 13 -4.21 14.49 4.92
N TRP A 14 -4.04 13.90 3.74
CA TRP A 14 -4.81 14.21 2.54
C TRP A 14 -5.94 13.20 2.42
N ARG A 15 -7.18 13.66 2.44
CA ARG A 15 -8.32 12.76 2.31
C ARG A 15 -9.42 13.31 1.42
N ALA A 16 -10.11 12.39 0.76
CA ALA A 16 -11.35 12.64 0.05
C ALA A 16 -12.23 11.38 0.13
N ALA A 17 -13.52 11.56 0.34
CA ALA A 17 -14.46 10.45 0.32
C ALA A 17 -14.63 9.89 -1.11
N PRO A 18 -14.99 8.61 -1.27
CA PRO A 18 -15.32 8.06 -2.58
C PRO A 18 -16.54 8.78 -3.16
N THR A 19 -16.54 8.99 -4.48
CA THR A 19 -17.66 9.65 -5.18
C THR A 19 -18.65 8.64 -5.78
N ARG A 20 -18.29 7.34 -5.79
CA ARG A 20 -19.13 6.25 -6.28
C ARG A 20 -19.54 5.37 -5.09
N ALA A 21 -20.84 5.10 -4.95
CA ALA A 21 -21.37 4.28 -3.87
C ALA A 21 -20.71 2.89 -3.83
N GLY A 22 -20.25 2.47 -2.65
CA GLY A 22 -19.55 1.20 -2.44
C GLY A 22 -18.15 1.12 -3.06
N ALA A 23 -17.60 2.23 -3.56
CA ALA A 23 -16.21 2.28 -3.95
C ALA A 23 -15.29 2.30 -2.72
N PRO A 24 -14.09 1.73 -2.81
CA PRO A 24 -13.17 1.67 -1.67
C PRO A 24 -12.50 3.01 -1.42
N THR A 25 -12.02 3.17 -0.18
CA THR A 25 -11.04 4.21 0.19
C THR A 25 -9.64 3.62 0.17
N VAL A 26 -8.72 4.27 -0.56
CA VAL A 26 -7.31 3.88 -0.60
C VAL A 26 -6.57 4.54 0.55
N VAL A 27 -6.11 3.75 1.51
CA VAL A 27 -5.15 4.19 2.54
C VAL A 27 -3.76 4.08 1.92
N TYR A 28 -3.17 5.23 1.57
CA TYR A 28 -1.90 5.30 0.84
C TYR A 28 -0.74 5.63 1.77
N LEU A 29 0.15 4.67 1.98
CA LEU A 29 1.36 4.77 2.80
C LEU A 29 2.57 4.99 1.90
N HIS A 30 3.09 6.21 1.87
CA HIS A 30 4.08 6.67 0.89
C HIS A 30 5.50 6.13 1.15
N GLY A 31 6.35 6.20 0.12
CA GLY A 31 7.77 5.87 0.21
C GLY A 31 8.61 6.92 0.95
N ASN A 32 9.88 6.61 1.19
CA ASN A 32 10.80 7.48 1.94
C ASN A 32 11.20 8.75 1.19
N SER A 33 11.20 8.72 -0.15
CA SER A 33 11.61 9.87 -0.96
C SER A 33 10.53 10.94 -0.99
N SER A 34 10.90 12.21 -0.73
CA SER A 34 10.00 13.37 -0.76
C SER A 34 8.87 13.25 0.29
N ASN A 35 7.72 13.84 0.04
CA ASN A 35 6.56 13.84 0.92
C ASN A 35 5.28 13.42 0.18
N VAL A 36 4.17 13.32 0.91
CA VAL A 36 2.88 12.90 0.37
C VAL A 36 2.41 13.75 -0.82
N SER A 37 2.73 15.06 -0.85
CA SER A 37 2.30 15.95 -1.92
C SER A 37 2.95 15.64 -3.28
N ALA A 38 4.13 15.00 -3.30
CA ALA A 38 4.76 14.59 -4.55
C ALA A 38 3.96 13.50 -5.30
N ARG A 39 3.02 12.84 -4.62
CA ARG A 39 2.16 11.78 -5.17
C ARG A 39 0.85 12.33 -5.75
N TRP A 40 0.69 13.63 -5.90
CA TRP A 40 -0.57 14.26 -6.33
C TRP A 40 -1.15 13.70 -7.65
N LYS A 41 -0.29 13.32 -8.62
CA LYS A 41 -0.74 12.70 -9.89
C LYS A 41 -1.37 11.33 -9.67
N ARG A 42 -0.80 10.53 -8.76
CA ARG A 42 -1.32 9.22 -8.35
C ARG A 42 -2.65 9.39 -7.65
N PHE A 43 -2.73 10.33 -6.72
CA PHE A 43 -3.97 10.66 -6.00
C PHE A 43 -5.07 11.13 -6.95
N ARG A 44 -4.71 11.89 -7.99
CA ARG A 44 -5.65 12.29 -9.02
C ARG A 44 -6.24 11.07 -9.76
N GLN A 45 -5.43 10.08 -10.14
CA GLN A 45 -5.91 8.86 -10.80
C GLN A 45 -6.85 8.07 -9.88
N ILE A 46 -6.52 7.95 -8.58
CA ILE A 46 -7.39 7.30 -7.58
C ILE A 46 -8.76 8.00 -7.53
N LEU A 47 -8.77 9.32 -7.38
CA LEU A 47 -10.00 10.11 -7.25
C LEU A 47 -10.82 10.15 -8.56
N ASP A 48 -10.17 10.26 -9.72
CA ASP A 48 -10.83 10.25 -11.02
C ASP A 48 -11.53 8.91 -11.32
N SER A 49 -11.10 7.79 -10.70
CA SER A 49 -11.79 6.50 -10.76
C SER A 49 -12.99 6.39 -9.79
N GLY A 50 -13.27 7.43 -9.02
CA GLY A 50 -14.35 7.48 -8.04
C GLY A 50 -14.05 6.82 -6.71
N PHE A 51 -12.79 6.41 -6.46
CA PHE A 51 -12.34 5.86 -5.19
C PHE A 51 -12.06 6.98 -4.19
N GLY A 52 -12.15 6.67 -2.90
CA GLY A 52 -11.70 7.56 -1.84
C GLY A 52 -10.19 7.52 -1.65
N LEU A 53 -9.66 8.52 -0.97
CA LEU A 53 -8.25 8.63 -0.61
C LEU A 53 -8.10 8.94 0.87
N TYR A 54 -7.16 8.29 1.53
CA TYR A 54 -6.68 8.61 2.86
C TYR A 54 -5.16 8.46 2.89
N ALA A 55 -4.42 9.57 2.76
CA ALA A 55 -2.97 9.58 2.58
C ALA A 55 -2.30 10.40 3.69
N PRO A 56 -1.84 9.74 4.78
CA PRO A 56 -1.07 10.41 5.82
C PRO A 56 0.34 10.74 5.35
N SER A 57 0.85 11.90 5.74
CA SER A 57 2.28 12.21 5.71
C SER A 57 2.87 11.72 7.02
N TYR A 58 3.83 10.81 6.98
CA TYR A 58 4.39 10.23 8.21
C TYR A 58 4.90 11.30 9.18
N ARG A 59 4.86 10.96 10.49
CA ARG A 59 5.50 11.82 11.50
C ARG A 59 6.95 12.11 11.14
N GLY A 60 7.40 13.36 11.35
CA GLY A 60 8.73 13.83 10.95
C GLY A 60 8.89 14.15 9.46
N TYR A 61 7.91 13.85 8.61
CA TYR A 61 7.86 14.29 7.21
C TYR A 61 7.12 15.63 7.09
N ALA A 62 7.26 16.28 5.92
CA ALA A 62 6.72 17.63 5.72
C ALA A 62 5.23 17.74 6.09
N GLY A 63 4.93 18.71 6.95
CA GLY A 63 3.59 18.99 7.45
C GLY A 63 3.18 18.19 8.68
N SER A 64 3.98 17.23 9.13
CA SER A 64 3.73 16.41 10.32
C SER A 64 4.78 16.64 11.39
N GLU A 65 4.36 16.57 12.65
CA GLU A 65 5.21 16.67 13.83
C GLU A 65 5.95 15.36 14.14
N GLY A 66 6.83 15.36 15.14
CA GLY A 66 7.48 14.20 15.72
C GLY A 66 8.67 13.68 14.91
N HIS A 67 9.07 12.44 15.21
CA HIS A 67 10.21 11.76 14.58
C HIS A 67 9.79 10.36 14.12
N PRO A 68 10.21 9.92 12.90
CA PRO A 68 9.88 8.61 12.41
C PRO A 68 10.72 7.53 13.11
N SER A 69 10.06 6.41 13.42
CA SER A 69 10.67 5.12 13.79
C SER A 69 9.73 4.02 13.30
N GLU A 70 10.21 2.79 13.18
CA GLU A 70 9.35 1.67 12.80
C GLU A 70 8.12 1.57 13.69
N ALA A 71 8.31 1.61 15.01
CA ALA A 71 7.22 1.52 15.98
C ALA A 71 6.20 2.64 15.82
N SER A 72 6.66 3.89 15.66
CA SER A 72 5.76 5.03 15.54
C SER A 72 5.05 5.08 14.20
N LEU A 73 5.71 4.72 13.10
CA LEU A 73 5.08 4.65 11.78
C LEU A 73 3.98 3.60 11.74
N ILE A 74 4.20 2.43 12.36
CA ILE A 74 3.19 1.38 12.44
C ILE A 74 2.03 1.80 13.34
N ALA A 75 2.31 2.37 14.52
CA ALA A 75 1.25 2.82 15.44
C ALA A 75 0.34 3.87 14.79
N ASP A 76 0.92 4.88 14.13
CA ASP A 76 0.15 5.89 13.41
C ASP A 76 -0.65 5.27 12.25
N ALA A 77 -0.04 4.35 11.50
CA ALA A 77 -0.70 3.73 10.35
C ALA A 77 -1.88 2.84 10.77
N LEU A 78 -1.80 2.18 11.92
CA LEU A 78 -2.93 1.44 12.50
C LEU A 78 -4.10 2.40 12.82
N GLU A 79 -3.84 3.54 13.47
CA GLU A 79 -4.87 4.53 13.75
C GLU A 79 -5.47 5.11 12.45
N HIS A 80 -4.64 5.39 11.45
CA HIS A 80 -5.10 5.90 10.16
C HIS A 80 -5.96 4.88 9.41
N TYR A 81 -5.58 3.60 9.46
CA TYR A 81 -6.37 2.52 8.91
C TYR A 81 -7.73 2.40 9.62
N ASP A 82 -7.74 2.37 10.95
CA ASP A 82 -8.95 2.28 11.75
C ASP A 82 -9.91 3.45 11.43
N ARG A 83 -9.40 4.68 11.35
CA ARG A 83 -10.19 5.87 10.96
C ARG A 83 -10.76 5.81 9.54
N ALA A 84 -10.04 5.21 8.61
CA ALA A 84 -10.53 5.03 7.24
C ALA A 84 -11.60 3.92 7.19
N ALA A 85 -11.41 2.83 7.94
CA ALA A 85 -12.36 1.73 8.03
C ALA A 85 -13.66 2.11 8.73
N ASP A 86 -13.60 2.98 9.74
CA ASP A 86 -14.78 3.50 10.47
C ASP A 86 -15.74 4.30 9.57
N ALA A 87 -15.28 4.76 8.40
CA ALA A 87 -16.15 5.39 7.40
C ALA A 87 -17.12 4.40 6.74
N GLY A 88 -16.90 3.08 6.91
CA GLY A 88 -17.75 2.01 6.40
C GLY A 88 -17.53 1.61 4.95
N ASP A 89 -16.63 2.27 4.24
CA ASP A 89 -16.23 1.89 2.89
C ASP A 89 -15.18 0.76 2.91
N PRO A 90 -15.11 -0.12 1.89
CA PRO A 90 -14.01 -1.07 1.77
C PRO A 90 -12.67 -0.34 1.74
N VAL A 91 -11.63 -0.90 2.37
CA VAL A 91 -10.30 -0.28 2.40
C VAL A 91 -9.32 -1.05 1.52
N ILE A 92 -8.69 -0.35 0.57
CA ILE A 92 -7.47 -0.80 -0.10
C ILE A 92 -6.29 -0.21 0.66
N LEU A 93 -5.43 -1.07 1.19
CA LEU A 93 -4.20 -0.64 1.86
C LEU A 93 -3.04 -0.67 0.87
N HIS A 94 -2.55 0.49 0.47
CA HIS A 94 -1.48 0.63 -0.53
C HIS A 94 -0.19 1.12 0.13
N GLY A 95 0.86 0.31 0.08
CA GLY A 95 2.20 0.69 0.50
C GLY A 95 3.14 0.87 -0.67
N GLU A 96 3.85 1.99 -0.73
CA GLU A 96 4.90 2.31 -1.71
C GLU A 96 6.28 2.22 -1.04
N SER A 97 7.21 1.42 -1.56
CA SER A 97 8.60 1.37 -1.09
C SER A 97 8.67 1.20 0.45
N LEU A 98 9.17 2.18 1.21
CA LEU A 98 9.13 2.18 2.69
C LEU A 98 7.74 1.82 3.23
N GLY A 99 6.70 2.35 2.63
CA GLY A 99 5.32 2.11 3.03
C GLY A 99 4.87 0.66 2.92
N THR A 100 5.57 -0.19 2.16
CA THR A 100 5.22 -1.62 2.04
C THR A 100 5.44 -2.37 3.34
N GLY A 101 6.48 -2.05 4.09
CA GLY A 101 6.73 -2.61 5.42
C GLY A 101 5.70 -2.16 6.44
N VAL A 102 5.28 -0.88 6.38
CA VAL A 102 4.22 -0.34 7.23
C VAL A 102 2.87 -0.96 6.88
N ALA A 103 2.50 -1.01 5.59
CA ALA A 103 1.26 -1.62 5.12
C ALA A 103 1.16 -3.11 5.50
N SER A 104 2.26 -3.86 5.35
CA SER A 104 2.30 -5.27 5.74
C SER A 104 2.12 -5.47 7.25
N ALA A 105 2.64 -4.54 8.08
CA ALA A 105 2.42 -4.58 9.53
C ALA A 105 0.95 -4.31 9.86
N VAL A 106 0.35 -3.28 9.28
CA VAL A 106 -1.07 -2.96 9.46
C VAL A 106 -1.95 -4.12 9.04
N ALA A 107 -1.75 -4.68 7.83
CA ALA A 107 -2.56 -5.78 7.32
C ALA A 107 -2.43 -7.07 8.15
N ALA A 108 -1.27 -7.30 8.78
CA ALA A 108 -1.06 -8.44 9.68
C ALA A 108 -1.78 -8.29 11.03
N GLU A 109 -2.01 -7.06 11.49
CA GLU A 109 -2.68 -6.74 12.75
C GLU A 109 -4.16 -6.38 12.59
N ARG A 110 -4.58 -5.93 11.41
CA ARG A 110 -5.94 -5.54 11.06
C ARG A 110 -6.44 -6.37 9.87
N PRO A 111 -7.07 -7.52 10.12
CA PRO A 111 -7.72 -8.29 9.06
C PRO A 111 -8.89 -7.49 8.47
N GLY A 112 -9.18 -7.72 7.17
CA GLY A 112 -10.36 -7.16 6.52
C GLY A 112 -10.09 -6.03 5.52
N ALA A 113 -8.81 -5.70 5.22
CA ALA A 113 -8.55 -4.90 4.03
C ALA A 113 -9.07 -5.63 2.78
N ALA A 114 -9.77 -4.91 1.92
CA ALA A 114 -10.30 -5.47 0.68
C ALA A 114 -9.18 -5.88 -0.29
N LEU A 115 -8.03 -5.23 -0.20
CA LEU A 115 -6.81 -5.54 -0.94
C LEU A 115 -5.61 -4.91 -0.23
N LEU A 116 -4.52 -5.66 -0.08
CA LEU A 116 -3.20 -5.13 0.26
C LEU A 116 -2.37 -5.00 -1.03
N VAL A 117 -1.95 -3.78 -1.36
CA VAL A 117 -1.07 -3.50 -2.51
C VAL A 117 0.32 -3.16 -2.01
N LEU A 118 1.33 -3.86 -2.49
CA LEU A 118 2.74 -3.62 -2.20
C LEU A 118 3.48 -3.21 -3.48
N GLU A 119 3.75 -1.92 -3.61
CA GLU A 119 4.47 -1.31 -4.73
C GLU A 119 5.97 -1.26 -4.45
N ALA A 120 6.78 -1.96 -5.26
CA ALA A 120 8.23 -2.07 -5.11
C ALA A 120 8.66 -2.44 -3.68
N PRO A 121 8.20 -3.60 -3.13
CA PRO A 121 8.43 -3.95 -1.73
C PRO A 121 9.83 -4.54 -1.48
N TYR A 122 10.28 -4.43 -0.24
CA TYR A 122 11.49 -5.06 0.29
C TYR A 122 11.17 -6.16 1.33
N THR A 123 12.05 -7.16 1.46
CA THR A 123 11.90 -8.24 2.45
C THR A 123 12.12 -7.76 3.87
N ALA A 124 13.09 -6.89 4.09
CA ALA A 124 13.35 -6.13 5.31
C ALA A 124 14.32 -4.99 5.01
N LEU A 125 14.22 -3.86 5.73
CA LEU A 125 15.21 -2.77 5.59
C LEU A 125 16.61 -3.23 6.00
N VAL A 126 16.72 -4.10 6.98
CA VAL A 126 18.00 -4.68 7.40
C VAL A 126 18.65 -5.51 6.29
N ASP A 127 17.88 -6.18 5.44
CA ASP A 127 18.42 -6.94 4.30
C ASP A 127 19.01 -5.99 3.24
N MET A 128 18.31 -4.88 2.99
CA MET A 128 18.79 -3.83 2.07
C MET A 128 20.09 -3.21 2.59
N ALA A 129 20.15 -2.88 3.87
CA ALA A 129 21.35 -2.33 4.51
C ALA A 129 22.50 -3.35 4.51
N ALA A 130 22.25 -4.63 4.75
CA ALA A 130 23.27 -5.68 4.72
C ALA A 130 23.86 -5.87 3.32
N ALA A 131 23.05 -5.78 2.28
CA ALA A 131 23.51 -5.83 0.89
C ALA A 131 24.40 -4.64 0.52
N GLN A 132 24.07 -3.44 1.01
CA GLN A 132 24.83 -2.21 0.78
C GLN A 132 26.13 -2.13 1.59
N TYR A 133 26.14 -2.69 2.81
CA TYR A 133 27.25 -2.61 3.78
C TYR A 133 27.61 -3.99 4.33
N PRO A 134 28.12 -4.92 3.50
CA PRO A 134 28.35 -6.32 3.88
C PRO A 134 29.41 -6.51 4.96
N TRP A 135 30.25 -5.49 5.22
CA TRP A 135 31.29 -5.51 6.27
C TRP A 135 30.80 -5.00 7.64
N LEU A 136 29.58 -4.45 7.71
CA LEU A 136 28.99 -3.97 8.97
C LEU A 136 27.99 -5.00 9.52
N PRO A 137 27.96 -5.22 10.84
CA PRO A 137 26.94 -6.04 11.48
C PRO A 137 25.60 -5.29 11.61
N VAL A 138 25.02 -4.90 10.45
CA VAL A 138 23.82 -4.02 10.39
C VAL A 138 22.65 -4.58 11.17
N GLY A 139 22.50 -5.90 11.25
CA GLY A 139 21.46 -6.56 12.03
C GLY A 139 21.52 -6.28 13.53
N LEU A 140 22.71 -5.94 14.07
CA LEU A 140 22.89 -5.55 15.47
C LEU A 140 22.78 -4.03 15.69
N LEU A 141 23.00 -3.25 14.64
CA LEU A 141 23.07 -1.79 14.72
C LEU A 141 21.76 -1.11 14.33
N MET A 142 20.96 -1.75 13.48
CA MET A 142 19.72 -1.16 12.94
C MET A 142 18.59 -1.23 13.98
N LYS A 143 18.03 -0.05 14.32
CA LYS A 143 16.92 0.06 15.27
C LYS A 143 15.56 -0.25 14.63
N ASP A 144 15.43 0.03 13.34
CA ASP A 144 14.18 -0.08 12.57
C ASP A 144 14.36 -1.10 11.42
N PRO A 145 14.33 -2.42 11.70
CA PRO A 145 14.63 -3.47 10.72
C PRO A 145 13.53 -3.66 9.68
N MET A 146 12.28 -3.24 9.95
CA MET A 146 11.09 -3.40 9.09
C MET A 146 10.99 -4.78 8.43
N PRO A 147 10.77 -5.86 9.20
CA PRO A 147 10.81 -7.24 8.69
C PRO A 147 9.53 -7.63 7.94
N THR A 148 9.32 -7.09 6.74
CA THR A 148 8.15 -7.35 5.89
C THR A 148 7.95 -8.85 5.65
N ARG A 149 9.05 -9.61 5.45
CA ARG A 149 9.01 -11.07 5.23
C ARG A 149 8.41 -11.88 6.38
N GLU A 150 8.44 -11.36 7.61
CA GLU A 150 7.89 -12.02 8.79
C GLU A 150 6.41 -11.70 8.99
N ARG A 151 5.96 -10.60 8.38
CA ARG A 151 4.59 -10.08 8.49
C ARG A 151 3.69 -10.60 7.38
N ILE A 152 4.21 -10.68 6.15
CA ILE A 152 3.39 -10.98 4.97
C ILE A 152 2.66 -12.32 5.05
N GLY A 153 3.26 -13.33 5.66
CA GLY A 153 2.63 -14.65 5.88
C GLY A 153 1.49 -14.66 6.91
N LYS A 154 1.29 -13.54 7.64
CA LYS A 154 0.20 -13.37 8.63
C LYS A 154 -0.97 -12.58 8.04
N VAL A 155 -0.80 -12.02 6.84
CA VAL A 155 -1.85 -11.24 6.15
C VAL A 155 -2.90 -12.20 5.62
N SER A 156 -4.16 -11.96 5.99
CA SER A 156 -5.32 -12.74 5.53
C SER A 156 -6.11 -12.05 4.41
N SER A 157 -5.83 -10.78 4.15
CA SER A 157 -6.42 -10.03 3.03
C SER A 157 -5.80 -10.48 1.70
N PRO A 158 -6.50 -10.33 0.57
CA PRO A 158 -5.89 -10.47 -0.76
C PRO A 158 -4.65 -9.60 -0.88
N VAL A 159 -3.56 -10.14 -1.47
CA VAL A 159 -2.27 -9.45 -1.61
C VAL A 159 -1.92 -9.29 -3.08
N MET A 160 -1.64 -8.06 -3.50
CA MET A 160 -1.06 -7.75 -4.80
C MET A 160 0.33 -7.17 -4.62
N ILE A 161 1.32 -7.76 -5.27
CA ILE A 161 2.69 -7.25 -5.30
C ILE A 161 3.00 -6.78 -6.72
N VAL A 162 3.47 -5.53 -6.85
CA VAL A 162 3.88 -4.96 -8.14
C VAL A 162 5.35 -4.56 -8.07
N HIS A 163 6.16 -4.99 -9.03
CA HIS A 163 7.59 -4.70 -9.04
C HIS A 163 8.15 -4.57 -10.46
N GLY A 164 9.05 -3.61 -10.67
CA GLY A 164 9.73 -3.41 -11.94
C GLY A 164 11.00 -4.25 -12.07
N THR A 165 11.29 -4.76 -13.27
CA THR A 165 12.51 -5.56 -13.53
C THR A 165 13.79 -4.73 -13.48
N GLU A 166 13.71 -3.42 -13.72
CA GLU A 166 14.85 -2.49 -13.69
C GLU A 166 14.91 -1.63 -12.41
N ASP A 167 14.23 -2.07 -11.34
CA ASP A 167 14.34 -1.41 -10.04
C ASP A 167 15.77 -1.56 -9.48
N ARG A 168 16.52 -0.45 -9.50
CA ARG A 168 17.91 -0.38 -9.03
C ARG A 168 18.02 0.01 -7.55
N ILE A 169 16.88 0.33 -6.89
CA ILE A 169 16.82 0.67 -5.46
C ILE A 169 16.48 -0.58 -4.66
N ILE A 170 15.42 -1.28 -5.05
CA ILE A 170 14.98 -2.52 -4.42
C ILE A 170 14.88 -3.59 -5.53
N PRO A 171 15.83 -4.53 -5.61
CA PRO A 171 15.82 -5.58 -6.63
C PRO A 171 14.50 -6.36 -6.64
N VAL A 172 14.00 -6.70 -7.83
CA VAL A 172 12.72 -7.39 -8.07
C VAL A 172 12.60 -8.72 -7.30
N GLU A 173 13.72 -9.33 -6.95
CA GLU A 173 13.80 -10.55 -6.14
C GLU A 173 13.17 -10.42 -4.75
N HIS A 174 13.15 -9.21 -4.19
CA HIS A 174 12.45 -8.93 -2.94
C HIS A 174 10.93 -9.14 -3.09
N GLY A 175 10.34 -8.62 -4.16
CA GLY A 175 8.92 -8.84 -4.49
C GLY A 175 8.60 -10.31 -4.70
N ARG A 176 9.42 -11.04 -5.47
CA ARG A 176 9.27 -12.49 -5.69
C ARG A 176 9.30 -13.29 -4.38
N ARG A 177 10.28 -13.02 -3.51
CA ARG A 177 10.41 -13.68 -2.20
C ARG A 177 9.24 -13.39 -1.26
N LEU A 178 8.69 -12.19 -1.32
CA LEU A 178 7.49 -11.84 -0.54
C LEU A 178 6.25 -12.54 -1.08
N PHE A 179 6.12 -12.62 -2.41
CA PHE A 179 5.02 -13.35 -3.04
C PHE A 179 5.03 -14.84 -2.65
N GLU A 180 6.20 -15.49 -2.62
CA GLU A 180 6.31 -16.89 -2.18
C GLU A 180 5.79 -17.10 -0.75
N ARG A 181 5.92 -16.10 0.12
CA ARG A 181 5.53 -16.16 1.54
C ARG A 181 4.11 -15.70 1.83
N ALA A 182 3.53 -14.89 0.95
CA ALA A 182 2.16 -14.41 1.11
C ALA A 182 1.15 -15.55 1.03
N ALA A 183 0.09 -15.47 1.85
CA ALA A 183 -1.04 -16.39 1.77
C ALA A 183 -1.92 -16.10 0.54
N GLU A 184 -2.70 -17.08 0.12
CA GLU A 184 -3.72 -16.90 -0.91
C GLU A 184 -4.96 -16.13 -0.34
N PRO A 185 -5.67 -15.34 -1.16
CA PRO A 185 -5.38 -15.07 -2.56
C PRO A 185 -4.26 -14.02 -2.73
N LYS A 186 -3.40 -14.25 -3.71
CA LYS A 186 -2.25 -13.36 -4.00
C LYS A 186 -1.96 -13.25 -5.48
N GLU A 187 -1.44 -12.09 -5.89
CA GLU A 187 -1.04 -11.78 -7.25
C GLU A 187 0.35 -11.14 -7.29
N LEU A 188 1.15 -11.48 -8.30
CA LEU A 188 2.45 -10.87 -8.57
C LEU A 188 2.46 -10.28 -9.97
N VAL A 189 2.59 -8.98 -10.07
CA VAL A 189 2.72 -8.25 -11.32
C VAL A 189 4.16 -7.78 -11.48
N ILE A 190 4.89 -8.37 -12.42
CA ILE A 190 6.23 -7.93 -12.78
C ILE A 190 6.13 -7.07 -14.04
N VAL A 191 6.56 -5.81 -13.93
CA VAL A 191 6.53 -4.84 -15.02
C VAL A 191 7.91 -4.80 -15.68
N ASP A 192 7.99 -5.32 -16.90
CA ASP A 192 9.26 -5.38 -17.64
C ASP A 192 9.74 -3.99 -18.03
N GLY A 193 11.02 -3.71 -17.85
CA GLY A 193 11.65 -2.41 -18.10
C GLY A 193 11.32 -1.30 -17.11
N ALA A 194 10.39 -1.51 -16.18
CA ALA A 194 10.06 -0.49 -15.17
C ALA A 194 11.09 -0.44 -14.03
N GLY A 195 11.36 0.76 -13.55
CA GLY A 195 12.21 1.04 -12.39
C GLY A 195 11.40 1.17 -11.09
N HIS A 196 12.01 1.87 -10.11
CA HIS A 196 11.43 2.03 -8.77
C HIS A 196 10.24 2.99 -8.70
N SER A 197 10.15 3.98 -9.59
CA SER A 197 9.23 5.11 -9.42
C SER A 197 8.24 5.29 -10.57
N ASP A 198 8.31 4.47 -11.62
CA ASP A 198 7.56 4.62 -12.88
C ASP A 198 6.47 3.55 -13.08
N LEU A 199 6.19 2.73 -12.07
CA LEU A 199 5.16 1.69 -12.10
C LEU A 199 3.75 2.28 -12.38
N TRP A 200 3.47 3.49 -11.89
CA TRP A 200 2.20 4.18 -12.14
C TRP A 200 2.02 4.57 -13.61
N ASP A 201 3.10 4.99 -14.27
CA ASP A 201 3.09 5.31 -15.69
C ASP A 201 2.98 4.04 -16.56
N SER A 202 3.25 2.87 -15.95
CA SER A 202 3.18 1.54 -16.57
C SER A 202 1.86 0.80 -16.27
N GLY A 203 0.82 1.49 -15.81
CA GLY A 203 -0.52 0.91 -15.63
C GLY A 203 -0.77 0.26 -14.26
N LEU A 204 0.04 0.55 -13.24
CA LEU A 204 -0.16 0.00 -11.89
C LEU A 204 -1.58 0.24 -11.38
N TRP A 205 -2.14 1.45 -11.58
CA TRP A 205 -3.46 1.77 -11.06
C TRP A 205 -4.58 0.95 -11.72
N ASP A 206 -4.49 0.68 -13.01
CA ASP A 206 -5.46 -0.18 -13.72
C ASP A 206 -5.39 -1.62 -13.19
N ALA A 207 -4.18 -2.13 -12.93
CA ALA A 207 -3.99 -3.45 -12.33
C ALA A 207 -4.56 -3.52 -10.90
N VAL A 208 -4.39 -2.48 -10.08
CA VAL A 208 -4.98 -2.41 -8.72
C VAL A 208 -6.51 -2.44 -8.79
N GLN A 209 -7.13 -1.71 -9.71
CA GLN A 209 -8.57 -1.72 -9.89
C GLN A 209 -9.07 -3.12 -10.29
N ALA A 210 -8.37 -3.78 -11.22
CA ALA A 210 -8.72 -5.14 -11.67
C ALA A 210 -8.61 -6.14 -10.50
N ALA A 211 -7.51 -6.13 -9.76
CA ALA A 211 -7.31 -7.00 -8.59
C ALA A 211 -8.36 -6.77 -7.50
N TYR A 212 -8.75 -5.51 -7.25
CA TYR A 212 -9.83 -5.20 -6.31
C TYR A 212 -11.18 -5.79 -6.77
N GLU A 213 -11.56 -5.61 -8.03
CA GLU A 213 -12.85 -6.12 -8.55
C GLU A 213 -12.87 -7.67 -8.58
N GLU A 214 -11.74 -8.33 -8.82
CA GLU A 214 -11.65 -9.78 -8.78
C GLU A 214 -11.87 -10.33 -7.36
N ASN A 215 -11.27 -9.70 -6.35
CA ASN A 215 -11.33 -10.13 -4.95
C ASN A 215 -12.55 -9.59 -4.19
N ARG A 216 -13.42 -8.83 -4.85
CA ARG A 216 -14.60 -8.24 -4.23
C ARG A 216 -15.60 -9.33 -3.82
N PRO A 217 -16.17 -9.28 -2.60
CA PRO A 217 -17.19 -10.24 -2.15
C PRO A 217 -18.37 -10.34 -3.13
N VAL A 218 -18.84 -11.56 -3.38
CA VAL A 218 -19.88 -11.85 -4.41
C VAL A 218 -21.15 -10.99 -4.27
N GLY A 219 -21.53 -10.61 -3.05
CA GLY A 219 -22.69 -9.74 -2.78
C GLY A 219 -22.48 -8.24 -3.02
N GLN A 220 -21.25 -7.82 -3.37
CA GLN A 220 -20.88 -6.42 -3.62
C GLN A 220 -20.44 -6.18 -5.07
N LYS A 221 -20.43 -7.21 -5.91
CA LYS A 221 -20.14 -7.03 -7.34
C LYS A 221 -21.29 -6.27 -8.00
N PRO A 222 -21.04 -5.23 -8.81
CA PRO A 222 -22.10 -4.56 -9.55
C PRO A 222 -22.80 -5.60 -10.45
N ASP A 223 -24.11 -5.55 -10.51
CA ASP A 223 -24.88 -6.38 -11.46
C ASP A 223 -24.27 -6.21 -12.85
N ARG A 224 -23.78 -7.31 -13.44
CA ARG A 224 -23.40 -7.30 -14.84
C ARG A 224 -24.67 -6.92 -15.60
N MET A 225 -24.75 -5.70 -16.10
CA MET A 225 -25.84 -5.28 -16.98
C MET A 225 -25.98 -6.36 -18.05
N GLY A 226 -27.14 -7.03 -18.03
CA GLY A 226 -27.45 -8.11 -18.95
C GLY A 226 -27.18 -7.63 -20.37
N THR A 227 -26.39 -8.37 -21.10
CA THR A 227 -26.30 -8.25 -22.55
C THR A 227 -27.73 -8.31 -23.09
N ALA A 228 -28.25 -7.17 -23.54
CA ALA A 228 -29.53 -7.09 -24.20
C ALA A 228 -29.52 -8.09 -25.35
N SER A 229 -30.31 -9.16 -25.18
CA SER A 229 -30.67 -10.08 -26.25
C SER A 229 -31.34 -9.26 -27.34
N GLN A 230 -30.62 -8.99 -28.41
CA GLN A 230 -31.26 -8.55 -29.66
C GLN A 230 -32.06 -9.74 -30.20
N ALA A 231 -33.30 -9.81 -29.75
CA ALA A 231 -34.30 -10.62 -30.47
C ALA A 231 -34.52 -9.97 -31.83
N ARG A 232 -34.12 -10.67 -32.90
CA ARG A 232 -34.50 -10.37 -34.26
C ARG A 232 -35.97 -10.77 -34.43
N CYS A 233 -36.80 -9.84 -34.84
CA CYS A 233 -37.97 -10.08 -35.68
C CYS A 233 -37.67 -9.60 -37.08
#